data_f5844a037a004d550d7cba878ebfface
#
_entry.id   f5844a037a004d550d7cba878ebfface
#
_cell.length_a   1.000
_cell.length_b   1.000
_cell.length_c   1.000
_cell.angle_alpha   90.00
_cell.angle_beta   90.00
_cell.angle_gamma   90.00
#
_symmetry.space_group_name_H-M   'P 1'
#
loop_
_entity.id
_entity.type
_entity.pdbx_description
1 polymer ?
#
loop_
_entity_poly.entity_id
_entity_poly.type
_entity_poly.pdbx_seq_one_letter_code
_entity_poly.pdbx_strand_id
1 'polypeptide(L)'
;MSRSKVILVIDDDRGFRGLLTAQLGDMGYDTTGAASWAEASACLKEIEPDLILLDMKLPDTTPERAVPELAAEYPVIVLTGYGSIRSAVSVINAGALDYLTKPVSLAELELTIARVLDNAEMRRSNALYKRQLAARQGSGLIGNSAAILALESLIDAVAPTNATVLIHGESGSGKEVVASAIHQRSERKNRELVTVDATTLSETLFESELFGHEKGAFTGADRQKKGLIEAAEGGTLFLDEIGEVSLANQARLLRLFESGTFRRVGGTKTLRADVRFIVATHRNLGLMVREGRFRSDLFFRLSSFVLTSPPLRDRREDIALLAEHFLTQFCRGQKKLLARDAIATLTAYDWPGNVRELRNVIERAVILAREAAVIRRDHVSMPELEGASVLNFSFEHPPTLKDLERSYFLRTLERFGGNRARTAAALGISERNVYRLIGLYGGELS
;
A
#
# COMPACT_ATOMS: atom_id res chain seq x y z
N MET A 1 -9.22 -4.35 26.38
CA MET A 1 -9.92 -3.23 27.04
C MET A 1 -9.26 -1.95 26.55
N SER A 2 -10.00 -1.06 25.86
CA SER A 2 -9.49 0.23 25.42
C SER A 2 -9.22 1.08 26.67
N ARG A 3 -8.04 1.69 26.74
CA ARG A 3 -7.67 2.65 27.82
C ARG A 3 -8.66 3.82 27.75
N SER A 4 -9.22 4.23 28.89
CA SER A 4 -10.04 5.45 28.97
C SER A 4 -9.21 6.65 28.49
N LYS A 5 -9.78 7.53 27.70
CA LYS A 5 -9.12 8.74 27.18
C LYS A 5 -9.06 9.79 28.28
N VAL A 6 -7.91 10.43 28.46
CA VAL A 6 -7.67 11.44 29.49
C VAL A 6 -7.84 12.84 28.90
N ILE A 7 -8.70 13.68 29.52
CA ILE A 7 -8.94 15.06 29.12
C ILE A 7 -8.53 16.01 30.27
N LEU A 8 -7.62 16.95 29.97
CA LEU A 8 -7.26 18.03 30.89
C LEU A 8 -8.10 19.27 30.62
N VAL A 9 -8.81 19.76 31.63
CA VAL A 9 -9.64 20.98 31.58
C VAL A 9 -8.93 22.10 32.33
N ILE A 10 -8.56 23.16 31.60
CA ILE A 10 -7.84 24.32 32.14
C ILE A 10 -8.78 25.53 32.09
N ASP A 11 -9.30 25.94 33.23
CA ASP A 11 -10.28 27.05 33.35
C ASP A 11 -10.20 27.63 34.75
N ASP A 12 -10.15 28.93 34.93
CA ASP A 12 -10.09 29.61 36.24
C ASP A 12 -11.41 29.58 36.99
N ASP A 13 -12.56 29.52 36.28
CA ASP A 13 -13.86 29.39 36.88
C ASP A 13 -14.07 27.99 37.48
N ARG A 14 -14.04 27.91 38.84
CA ARG A 14 -14.23 26.67 39.58
C ARG A 14 -15.55 25.96 39.27
N GLY A 15 -16.64 26.75 39.09
CA GLY A 15 -17.99 26.22 38.84
C GLY A 15 -18.08 25.61 37.46
N PHE A 16 -17.63 26.33 36.44
CA PHE A 16 -17.61 25.86 35.07
C PHE A 16 -16.68 24.69 34.86
N ARG A 17 -15.45 24.74 35.41
CA ARG A 17 -14.52 23.63 35.38
C ARG A 17 -15.08 22.36 36.02
N GLY A 18 -15.73 22.50 37.22
CA GLY A 18 -16.40 21.37 37.88
C GLY A 18 -17.53 20.76 37.08
N LEU A 19 -18.33 21.59 36.41
CA LEU A 19 -19.41 21.14 35.53
C LEU A 19 -18.86 20.36 34.32
N LEU A 20 -17.85 20.90 33.63
CA LEU A 20 -17.24 20.25 32.50
C LEU A 20 -16.61 18.91 32.86
N THR A 21 -15.85 18.84 33.96
CA THR A 21 -15.24 17.58 34.40
C THR A 21 -16.25 16.50 34.73
N ALA A 22 -17.40 16.90 35.37
CA ALA A 22 -18.48 15.95 35.62
C ALA A 22 -19.13 15.45 34.32
N GLN A 23 -19.48 16.36 33.39
CA GLN A 23 -20.06 15.99 32.09
C GLN A 23 -19.15 15.08 31.26
N LEU A 24 -17.89 15.36 31.23
CA LEU A 24 -16.90 14.52 30.53
C LEU A 24 -16.72 13.14 31.20
N GLY A 25 -16.81 13.09 32.52
CA GLY A 25 -16.84 11.83 33.29
C GLY A 25 -18.05 10.97 32.94
N ASP A 26 -19.26 11.60 32.84
CA ASP A 26 -20.48 10.91 32.39
C ASP A 26 -20.38 10.37 30.96
N MET A 27 -19.60 11.01 30.10
CA MET A 27 -19.29 10.54 28.73
C MET A 27 -18.22 9.42 28.70
N GLY A 28 -17.64 9.03 29.85
CA GLY A 28 -16.67 7.94 29.97
C GLY A 28 -15.20 8.35 29.76
N TYR A 29 -14.89 9.64 29.85
CA TYR A 29 -13.53 10.16 29.84
C TYR A 29 -12.94 10.27 31.25
N ASP A 30 -11.64 10.01 31.38
CA ASP A 30 -10.90 10.36 32.61
C ASP A 30 -10.55 11.85 32.57
N THR A 31 -10.88 12.60 33.63
CA THR A 31 -10.74 14.05 33.61
C THR A 31 -9.87 14.58 34.74
N THR A 32 -9.03 15.57 34.40
CA THR A 32 -8.23 16.33 35.36
C THR A 32 -8.50 17.83 35.16
N GLY A 33 -8.64 18.59 36.24
CA GLY A 33 -8.91 20.04 36.18
C GLY A 33 -7.72 20.84 36.70
N ALA A 34 -7.38 21.95 36.04
CA ALA A 34 -6.39 22.94 36.48
C ALA A 34 -7.01 24.35 36.47
N ALA A 35 -6.72 25.14 37.49
CA ALA A 35 -7.27 26.51 37.65
C ALA A 35 -6.38 27.60 37.06
N SER A 36 -5.17 27.26 36.63
CA SER A 36 -4.14 28.19 36.13
C SER A 36 -3.17 27.50 35.19
N TRP A 37 -2.39 28.27 34.46
CA TRP A 37 -1.29 27.77 33.65
C TRP A 37 -0.22 27.04 34.48
N ALA A 38 0.10 27.57 35.66
CA ALA A 38 1.05 26.96 36.55
C ALA A 38 0.60 25.58 37.04
N GLU A 39 -0.68 25.44 37.40
CA GLU A 39 -1.28 24.16 37.79
C GLU A 39 -1.36 23.18 36.63
N ALA A 40 -1.75 23.63 35.43
CA ALA A 40 -1.75 22.83 34.21
C ALA A 40 -0.36 22.29 33.88
N SER A 41 0.69 23.13 33.99
CA SER A 41 2.08 22.73 33.75
C SER A 41 2.58 21.71 34.77
N ALA A 42 2.07 21.72 36.01
CA ALA A 42 2.35 20.70 37.00
C ALA A 42 1.64 19.38 36.66
N CYS A 43 0.36 19.43 36.31
CA CYS A 43 -0.40 18.26 35.89
C CYS A 43 0.22 17.56 34.67
N LEU A 44 0.72 18.30 33.68
CA LEU A 44 1.33 17.76 32.46
C LEU A 44 2.65 17.01 32.72
N LYS A 45 3.27 17.18 33.90
CA LYS A 45 4.42 16.36 34.30
C LYS A 45 4.03 14.99 34.84
N GLU A 46 2.80 14.84 35.29
CA GLU A 46 2.28 13.63 35.94
C GLU A 46 1.35 12.84 35.02
N ILE A 47 0.64 13.53 34.11
CA ILE A 47 -0.32 12.91 33.20
C ILE A 47 0.00 13.27 31.74
N GLU A 48 -0.37 12.38 30.83
CA GLU A 48 -0.29 12.57 29.38
C GLU A 48 -1.72 12.62 28.82
N PRO A 49 -2.34 13.85 28.69
CA PRO A 49 -3.71 13.96 28.25
C PRO A 49 -3.84 13.66 26.76
N ASP A 50 -4.94 13.01 26.38
CA ASP A 50 -5.31 12.79 24.98
C ASP A 50 -5.91 14.05 24.34
N LEU A 51 -6.44 14.98 25.15
CA LEU A 51 -7.03 16.23 24.73
C LEU A 51 -6.92 17.27 25.86
N ILE A 52 -6.73 18.55 25.49
CA ILE A 52 -6.79 19.69 26.40
C ILE A 52 -7.94 20.61 26.00
N LEU A 53 -8.81 20.94 26.98
CA LEU A 53 -9.79 22.02 26.89
C LEU A 53 -9.19 23.23 27.61
N LEU A 54 -8.91 24.31 26.90
CA LEU A 54 -8.22 25.49 27.42
C LEU A 54 -9.15 26.71 27.42
N ASP A 55 -9.36 27.31 28.57
CA ASP A 55 -10.02 28.62 28.59
C ASP A 55 -9.14 29.71 28.01
N MET A 56 -9.79 30.62 27.28
CA MET A 56 -9.13 31.75 26.62
C MET A 56 -8.62 32.80 27.62
N LYS A 57 -9.19 32.86 28.82
CA LYS A 57 -8.82 33.79 29.87
C LYS A 57 -8.31 33.08 31.10
N LEU A 58 -7.00 33.00 31.26
CA LEU A 58 -6.34 32.51 32.46
C LEU A 58 -5.64 33.67 33.17
N PRO A 59 -5.53 33.63 34.52
CA PRO A 59 -4.96 34.74 35.29
C PRO A 59 -3.45 34.91 35.10
N ASP A 60 -2.72 33.87 34.67
CA ASP A 60 -1.28 33.80 34.66
C ASP A 60 -0.64 33.56 33.28
N THR A 61 -1.45 33.54 32.19
CA THR A 61 -0.96 33.38 30.80
C THR A 61 -1.91 34.03 29.80
N THR A 62 -1.47 34.15 28.54
CA THR A 62 -2.29 34.59 27.42
C THR A 62 -2.46 33.47 26.39
N PRO A 63 -3.56 33.43 25.62
CA PRO A 63 -3.79 32.41 24.59
C PRO A 63 -2.68 32.32 23.55
N GLU A 64 -2.08 33.47 23.17
CA GLU A 64 -1.02 33.56 22.18
C GLU A 64 0.26 32.84 22.64
N ARG A 65 0.45 32.67 23.93
CA ARG A 65 1.55 31.92 24.53
C ARG A 65 1.16 30.47 24.80
N ALA A 66 0.02 30.26 25.45
CA ALA A 66 -0.39 28.93 25.91
C ALA A 66 -0.74 27.98 24.76
N VAL A 67 -1.46 28.48 23.72
CA VAL A 67 -1.92 27.64 22.61
C VAL A 67 -0.76 27.04 21.80
N PRO A 68 0.25 27.81 21.33
CA PRO A 68 1.37 27.22 20.60
C PRO A 68 2.18 26.23 21.43
N GLU A 69 2.36 26.50 22.73
CA GLU A 69 3.14 25.64 23.62
C GLU A 69 2.43 24.30 23.82
N LEU A 70 1.12 24.28 24.09
CA LEU A 70 0.34 23.07 24.25
C LEU A 70 0.09 22.33 22.92
N ALA A 71 -0.21 23.05 21.86
CA ALA A 71 -0.53 22.47 20.56
C ALA A 71 0.68 21.80 19.87
N ALA A 72 1.89 22.09 20.33
CA ALA A 72 3.11 21.40 19.87
C ALA A 72 3.09 19.91 20.26
N GLU A 73 2.49 19.56 21.41
CA GLU A 73 2.52 18.20 21.96
C GLU A 73 1.13 17.56 22.07
N TYR A 74 0.10 18.35 22.31
CA TYR A 74 -1.25 17.87 22.62
C TYR A 74 -2.32 18.44 21.66
N PRO A 75 -3.43 17.71 21.41
CA PRO A 75 -4.63 18.27 20.81
C PRO A 75 -5.26 19.31 21.74
N VAL A 76 -5.54 20.52 21.24
CA VAL A 76 -6.12 21.62 22.03
C VAL A 76 -7.41 22.09 21.42
N ILE A 77 -8.49 22.18 22.23
CA ILE A 77 -9.73 22.90 21.95
C ILE A 77 -9.77 24.11 22.87
N VAL A 78 -10.02 25.29 22.31
CA VAL A 78 -10.08 26.52 23.09
C VAL A 78 -11.54 26.86 23.44
N LEU A 79 -11.80 27.15 24.73
CA LEU A 79 -13.09 27.63 25.24
C LEU A 79 -13.07 29.14 25.24
N THR A 80 -14.02 29.78 24.55
CA THR A 80 -14.07 31.27 24.44
C THR A 80 -15.40 31.82 24.90
N GLY A 81 -15.39 32.88 25.69
CA GLY A 81 -16.56 33.67 25.95
C GLY A 81 -16.93 34.51 24.71
N TYR A 82 -18.01 35.30 24.78
CA TYR A 82 -18.51 36.20 23.72
C TYR A 82 -17.35 37.01 23.09
N GLY A 83 -16.75 36.48 22.03
CA GLY A 83 -15.61 37.07 21.36
C GLY A 83 -15.76 37.05 19.84
N SER A 84 -15.28 38.08 19.20
CA SER A 84 -15.37 38.28 17.75
C SER A 84 -14.79 37.10 16.98
N ILE A 85 -15.26 36.86 15.75
CA ILE A 85 -14.72 35.91 14.75
C ILE A 85 -13.17 36.02 14.63
N ARG A 86 -12.62 37.21 14.88
CA ARG A 86 -11.16 37.45 14.87
C ARG A 86 -10.41 36.66 15.94
N SER A 87 -10.97 36.52 17.15
CA SER A 87 -10.31 35.75 18.25
C SER A 87 -10.31 34.26 17.97
N ALA A 88 -11.37 33.71 17.37
CA ALA A 88 -11.45 32.30 16.98
C ALA A 88 -10.44 31.96 15.89
N VAL A 89 -10.29 32.83 14.89
CA VAL A 89 -9.30 32.67 13.80
C VAL A 89 -7.87 32.74 14.35
N SER A 90 -7.59 33.62 15.34
CA SER A 90 -6.24 33.73 15.91
C SER A 90 -5.80 32.47 16.65
N VAL A 91 -6.69 31.82 17.42
CA VAL A 91 -6.34 30.59 18.17
C VAL A 91 -6.17 29.38 17.24
N ILE A 92 -6.94 29.27 16.17
CA ILE A 92 -6.75 28.25 15.14
C ILE A 92 -5.40 28.43 14.44
N ASN A 93 -5.06 29.67 14.06
CA ASN A 93 -3.75 29.98 13.45
C ASN A 93 -2.57 29.74 14.42
N ALA A 94 -2.82 29.86 15.73
CA ALA A 94 -1.85 29.54 16.77
C ALA A 94 -1.63 28.04 17.01
N GLY A 95 -2.46 27.16 16.39
CA GLY A 95 -2.30 25.72 16.44
C GLY A 95 -3.43 24.96 17.16
N ALA A 96 -4.44 25.64 17.71
CA ALA A 96 -5.61 24.95 18.26
C ALA A 96 -6.34 24.16 17.15
N LEU A 97 -6.85 22.98 17.50
CA LEU A 97 -7.57 22.13 16.53
C LEU A 97 -9.02 22.58 16.35
N ASP A 98 -9.60 23.19 17.37
CA ASP A 98 -10.95 23.73 17.34
C ASP A 98 -11.17 24.74 18.46
N TYR A 99 -12.35 25.38 18.47
CA TYR A 99 -12.81 26.24 19.57
C TYR A 99 -14.29 25.99 19.86
N LEU A 100 -14.70 26.26 21.09
CA LEU A 100 -16.09 26.23 21.54
C LEU A 100 -16.47 27.56 22.24
N THR A 101 -17.66 28.04 21.97
CA THR A 101 -18.15 29.30 22.60
C THR A 101 -18.92 29.01 23.89
N LYS A 102 -18.57 29.72 24.97
CA LYS A 102 -19.33 29.65 26.23
C LYS A 102 -20.64 30.48 26.11
N PRO A 103 -21.80 29.94 26.52
CA PRO A 103 -22.03 28.66 27.18
C PRO A 103 -21.96 27.48 26.20
N VAL A 104 -21.19 26.43 26.56
CA VAL A 104 -20.98 25.25 25.73
C VAL A 104 -22.18 24.31 25.85
N SER A 105 -22.79 23.92 24.72
CA SER A 105 -23.81 22.89 24.72
C SER A 105 -23.19 21.50 24.81
N LEU A 106 -23.85 20.56 25.51
CA LEU A 106 -23.36 19.21 25.70
C LEU A 106 -23.18 18.48 24.37
N ALA A 107 -24.12 18.63 23.44
CA ALA A 107 -24.07 18.01 22.12
C ALA A 107 -22.91 18.53 21.26
N GLU A 108 -22.63 19.86 21.35
CA GLU A 108 -21.52 20.46 20.61
C GLU A 108 -20.16 20.03 21.18
N LEU A 109 -20.07 19.94 22.53
CA LEU A 109 -18.89 19.45 23.24
C LEU A 109 -18.56 18.01 22.80
N GLU A 110 -19.55 17.12 22.89
CA GLU A 110 -19.41 15.71 22.52
C GLU A 110 -18.93 15.52 21.05
N LEU A 111 -19.61 16.21 20.11
CA LEU A 111 -19.29 16.13 18.69
C LEU A 111 -17.88 16.66 18.40
N THR A 112 -17.51 17.79 19.03
CA THR A 112 -16.19 18.40 18.81
C THR A 112 -15.06 17.57 19.40
N ILE A 113 -15.24 17.03 20.61
CA ILE A 113 -14.27 16.14 21.24
C ILE A 113 -14.06 14.86 20.40
N ALA A 114 -15.14 14.20 20.00
CA ALA A 114 -15.05 12.99 19.15
C ALA A 114 -14.27 13.27 17.86
N ARG A 115 -14.59 14.36 17.16
CA ARG A 115 -13.90 14.78 15.92
C ARG A 115 -12.42 15.07 16.14
N VAL A 116 -12.07 15.76 17.24
CA VAL A 116 -10.70 16.16 17.52
C VAL A 116 -9.86 14.94 17.95
N LEU A 117 -10.41 14.04 18.78
CA LEU A 117 -9.74 12.81 19.20
C LEU A 117 -9.51 11.87 18.01
N ASP A 118 -10.48 11.70 17.12
CA ASP A 118 -10.34 10.90 15.90
C ASP A 118 -9.25 11.46 14.97
N ASN A 119 -9.21 12.77 14.78
CA ASN A 119 -8.17 13.44 14.00
C ASN A 119 -6.77 13.29 14.65
N ALA A 120 -6.69 13.39 15.98
CA ALA A 120 -5.43 13.24 16.71
C ALA A 120 -4.88 11.82 16.62
N GLU A 121 -5.74 10.81 16.73
CA GLU A 121 -5.37 9.41 16.59
C GLU A 121 -4.88 9.07 15.17
N MET A 122 -5.54 9.62 14.14
CA MET A 122 -5.06 9.55 12.76
C MET A 122 -3.67 10.20 12.58
N ARG A 123 -3.44 11.36 13.20
CA ARG A 123 -2.12 12.04 13.15
C ARG A 123 -1.02 11.25 13.86
N ARG A 124 -1.32 10.62 15.01
CA ARG A 124 -0.37 9.75 15.73
C ARG A 124 -0.02 8.50 14.92
N SER A 125 -1.00 7.82 14.34
CA SER A 125 -0.78 6.69 13.42
C SER A 125 0.09 7.11 12.23
N ASN A 126 -0.22 8.22 11.58
CA ASN A 126 0.56 8.78 10.47
C ASN A 126 2.01 9.11 10.85
N ALA A 127 2.24 9.65 12.06
CA ALA A 127 3.60 9.97 12.53
C ALA A 127 4.43 8.70 12.79
N LEU A 128 3.83 7.66 13.35
CA LEU A 128 4.46 6.35 13.53
C LEU A 128 4.81 5.71 12.18
N TYR A 129 3.88 5.72 11.21
CA TYR A 129 4.12 5.23 9.85
C TYR A 129 5.24 6.02 9.15
N LYS A 130 5.28 7.35 9.30
CA LYS A 130 6.35 8.18 8.73
C LYS A 130 7.73 7.89 9.33
N ARG A 131 7.81 7.64 10.64
CA ARG A 131 9.08 7.23 11.29
C ARG A 131 9.54 5.87 10.79
N GLN A 132 8.64 4.91 10.61
CA GLN A 132 8.94 3.60 10.05
C GLN A 132 9.36 3.69 8.57
N LEU A 133 8.72 4.55 7.77
CA LEU A 133 9.12 4.86 6.39
C LEU A 133 10.51 5.48 6.32
N ALA A 134 10.80 6.47 7.15
CA ALA A 134 12.11 7.13 7.17
C ALA A 134 13.25 6.18 7.56
N ALA A 135 13.02 5.25 8.48
CA ALA A 135 14.00 4.23 8.89
C ALA A 135 14.30 3.21 7.76
N ARG A 136 13.39 3.06 6.78
CA ARG A 136 13.49 2.09 5.68
C ARG A 136 13.78 2.70 4.31
N GLN A 137 13.98 4.01 4.20
CA GLN A 137 14.31 4.70 2.92
C GLN A 137 15.56 4.14 2.20
N GLY A 138 16.34 3.24 2.85
CA GLY A 138 17.48 2.56 2.23
C GLY A 138 17.14 1.38 1.33
N SER A 139 15.95 0.74 1.45
CA SER A 139 15.66 -0.51 0.72
C SER A 139 14.60 -0.40 -0.38
N GLY A 140 13.85 0.69 -0.44
CA GLY A 140 12.71 0.85 -1.37
C GLY A 140 11.52 -0.07 -1.08
N LEU A 141 11.67 -1.12 -0.27
CA LEU A 141 10.61 -2.02 0.17
C LEU A 141 9.82 -1.36 1.32
N ILE A 142 8.50 -1.31 1.16
CA ILE A 142 7.58 -0.72 2.13
C ILE A 142 6.65 -1.81 2.63
N GLY A 143 6.65 -2.06 3.94
CA GLY A 143 5.78 -3.02 4.60
C GLY A 143 6.33 -3.45 5.95
N ASN A 144 5.43 -3.93 6.82
CA ASN A 144 5.72 -4.46 8.16
C ASN A 144 5.14 -5.86 8.37
N SER A 145 4.42 -6.37 7.37
CA SER A 145 3.84 -7.71 7.42
C SER A 145 4.92 -8.78 7.54
N ALA A 146 4.57 -9.91 8.15
CA ALA A 146 5.48 -11.05 8.28
C ALA A 146 6.03 -11.51 6.93
N ALA A 147 5.22 -11.43 5.87
CA ALA A 147 5.61 -11.80 4.51
C ALA A 147 6.72 -10.88 3.95
N ILE A 148 6.63 -9.56 4.18
CA ILE A 148 7.67 -8.62 3.74
C ILE A 148 8.93 -8.75 4.59
N LEU A 149 8.82 -8.96 5.90
CA LEU A 149 9.97 -9.19 6.77
C LEU A 149 10.74 -10.46 6.41
N ALA A 150 10.02 -11.54 6.09
CA ALA A 150 10.63 -12.77 5.60
C ALA A 150 11.35 -12.55 4.26
N LEU A 151 10.72 -11.82 3.33
CA LEU A 151 11.34 -11.46 2.05
C LEU A 151 12.59 -10.61 2.24
N GLU A 152 12.58 -9.61 3.14
CA GLU A 152 13.76 -8.80 3.46
C GLU A 152 14.91 -9.64 4.01
N SER A 153 14.63 -10.58 4.91
CA SER A 153 15.64 -11.50 5.44
C SER A 153 16.29 -12.34 4.34
N LEU A 154 15.53 -12.82 3.37
CA LEU A 154 16.06 -13.56 2.22
C LEU A 154 16.86 -12.65 1.27
N ILE A 155 16.45 -11.40 1.08
CA ILE A 155 17.21 -10.40 0.32
C ILE A 155 18.56 -10.16 0.99
N ASP A 156 18.60 -9.96 2.30
CA ASP A 156 19.83 -9.72 3.05
C ASP A 156 20.79 -10.92 2.94
N ALA A 157 20.26 -12.14 2.92
CA ALA A 157 21.07 -13.35 2.76
C ALA A 157 21.67 -13.48 1.37
N VAL A 158 20.91 -13.14 0.29
CA VAL A 158 21.37 -13.34 -1.09
C VAL A 158 22.11 -12.12 -1.65
N ALA A 159 21.85 -10.91 -1.17
CA ALA A 159 22.42 -9.69 -1.73
C ALA A 159 23.95 -9.68 -1.78
N PRO A 160 24.71 -10.15 -0.75
CA PRO A 160 26.17 -10.15 -0.79
C PRO A 160 26.76 -11.18 -1.77
N THR A 161 25.96 -12.12 -2.29
CA THR A 161 26.43 -13.18 -3.19
C THR A 161 26.36 -12.79 -4.67
N ASN A 162 27.06 -13.52 -5.54
CA ASN A 162 26.92 -13.40 -6.99
C ASN A 162 25.89 -14.40 -7.59
N ALA A 163 25.07 -15.04 -6.75
CA ALA A 163 24.07 -15.97 -7.22
C ALA A 163 23.04 -15.29 -8.12
N THR A 164 22.60 -16.00 -9.16
CA THR A 164 21.44 -15.61 -9.97
C THR A 164 20.18 -15.72 -9.11
N VAL A 165 19.35 -14.70 -9.08
CA VAL A 165 18.11 -14.65 -8.29
C VAL A 165 16.91 -14.64 -9.23
N LEU A 166 15.96 -15.54 -9.00
CA LEU A 166 14.66 -15.55 -9.65
C LEU A 166 13.61 -14.96 -8.72
N ILE A 167 12.98 -13.86 -9.13
CA ILE A 167 11.88 -13.23 -8.41
C ILE A 167 10.56 -13.67 -9.05
N HIS A 168 9.77 -14.44 -8.34
CA HIS A 168 8.44 -14.83 -8.75
C HIS A 168 7.38 -13.97 -8.02
N GLY A 169 6.32 -13.57 -8.73
CA GLY A 169 5.22 -12.82 -8.13
C GLY A 169 4.29 -12.22 -9.18
N GLU A 170 3.07 -11.96 -8.78
CA GLU A 170 2.03 -11.39 -9.65
C GLU A 170 2.46 -10.04 -10.25
N SER A 171 1.79 -9.65 -11.36
CA SER A 171 2.00 -8.33 -11.94
C SER A 171 1.68 -7.23 -10.91
N GLY A 172 2.55 -6.22 -10.81
CA GLY A 172 2.37 -5.11 -9.87
C GLY A 172 2.68 -5.43 -8.41
N SER A 173 3.17 -6.63 -8.05
CA SER A 173 3.52 -6.99 -6.66
C SER A 173 4.78 -6.29 -6.13
N GLY A 174 5.61 -5.69 -7.01
CA GLY A 174 6.82 -4.95 -6.65
C GLY A 174 8.13 -5.69 -6.96
N LYS A 175 8.14 -6.60 -7.93
CA LYS A 175 9.34 -7.36 -8.33
C LYS A 175 10.56 -6.48 -8.66
N GLU A 176 10.34 -5.34 -9.32
CA GLU A 176 11.39 -4.36 -9.64
C GLU A 176 11.99 -3.72 -8.38
N VAL A 177 11.15 -3.43 -7.38
CA VAL A 177 11.60 -2.89 -6.08
C VAL A 177 12.43 -3.93 -5.34
N VAL A 178 12.05 -5.21 -5.40
CA VAL A 178 12.84 -6.33 -4.83
C VAL A 178 14.19 -6.42 -5.53
N ALA A 179 14.26 -6.35 -6.87
CA ALA A 179 15.50 -6.37 -7.63
C ALA A 179 16.41 -5.19 -7.27
N SER A 180 15.84 -3.99 -7.16
CA SER A 180 16.57 -2.79 -6.70
C SER A 180 17.11 -2.96 -5.28
N ALA A 181 16.33 -3.52 -4.35
CA ALA A 181 16.76 -3.78 -2.98
C ALA A 181 17.93 -4.78 -2.91
N ILE A 182 17.89 -5.86 -3.71
CA ILE A 182 19.00 -6.82 -3.83
C ILE A 182 20.27 -6.13 -4.32
N HIS A 183 20.16 -5.31 -5.38
CA HIS A 183 21.30 -4.58 -5.92
C HIS A 183 21.89 -3.59 -4.91
N GLN A 184 21.05 -2.79 -4.24
CA GLN A 184 21.48 -1.77 -3.26
C GLN A 184 22.17 -2.37 -2.03
N ARG A 185 21.82 -3.61 -1.66
CA ARG A 185 22.45 -4.34 -0.53
C ARG A 185 23.60 -5.24 -0.96
N SER A 186 23.95 -5.24 -2.27
CA SER A 186 25.03 -6.07 -2.83
C SER A 186 26.40 -5.38 -2.79
N GLU A 187 27.47 -6.15 -3.02
CA GLU A 187 28.80 -5.60 -3.22
C GLU A 187 28.90 -4.71 -4.48
N ARG A 188 27.95 -4.84 -5.42
CA ARG A 188 27.87 -4.09 -6.68
C ARG A 188 26.97 -2.83 -6.58
N LYS A 189 26.56 -2.42 -5.39
CA LYS A 189 25.64 -1.28 -5.15
C LYS A 189 26.08 0.07 -5.76
N ASN A 190 27.40 0.24 -5.97
CA ASN A 190 27.98 1.45 -6.57
C ASN A 190 28.19 1.30 -8.09
N ARG A 191 27.72 0.21 -8.69
CA ARG A 191 27.76 -0.05 -10.12
C ARG A 191 26.38 0.08 -10.72
N GLU A 192 26.29 0.05 -12.04
CA GLU A 192 25.02 0.17 -12.75
C GLU A 192 24.08 -1.00 -12.49
N LEU A 193 22.80 -0.70 -12.28
CA LEU A 193 21.68 -1.63 -12.37
C LEU A 193 20.97 -1.41 -13.71
N VAL A 194 21.24 -2.27 -14.68
CA VAL A 194 20.62 -2.20 -16.00
C VAL A 194 19.34 -3.03 -16.00
N THR A 195 18.20 -2.39 -16.31
CA THR A 195 16.89 -3.05 -16.37
C THR A 195 16.46 -3.29 -17.81
N VAL A 196 15.98 -4.50 -18.08
CA VAL A 196 15.43 -4.91 -19.38
C VAL A 196 14.08 -5.58 -19.15
N ASP A 197 13.05 -5.05 -19.80
CA ASP A 197 11.71 -5.65 -19.83
C ASP A 197 11.53 -6.42 -21.15
N ALA A 198 11.36 -7.73 -21.05
CA ALA A 198 11.19 -8.59 -22.20
C ALA A 198 9.85 -8.41 -22.95
N THR A 199 8.87 -7.75 -22.32
CA THR A 199 7.53 -7.53 -22.93
C THR A 199 7.51 -6.36 -23.90
N THR A 200 8.39 -5.38 -23.73
CA THR A 200 8.37 -4.11 -24.44
C THR A 200 9.02 -4.17 -25.83
N LEU A 201 9.77 -5.23 -26.12
CA LEU A 201 10.60 -5.36 -27.32
C LEU A 201 10.11 -6.52 -28.19
N SER A 202 10.09 -6.33 -29.54
CA SER A 202 9.96 -7.46 -30.45
C SER A 202 11.16 -8.42 -30.31
N GLU A 203 11.01 -9.68 -30.69
CA GLU A 203 12.06 -10.70 -30.52
C GLU A 203 13.41 -10.27 -31.08
N THR A 204 13.42 -9.69 -32.29
CA THR A 204 14.63 -9.22 -32.96
C THR A 204 15.23 -7.99 -32.28
N LEU A 205 14.41 -7.09 -31.76
CA LEU A 205 14.87 -5.94 -31.00
C LEU A 205 15.41 -6.36 -29.64
N PHE A 206 14.73 -7.27 -28.94
CA PHE A 206 15.22 -7.81 -27.66
C PHE A 206 16.62 -8.39 -27.79
N GLU A 207 16.84 -9.22 -28.84
CA GLU A 207 18.14 -9.82 -29.11
C GLU A 207 19.21 -8.75 -29.38
N SER A 208 18.90 -7.79 -30.23
CA SER A 208 19.79 -6.69 -30.61
C SER A 208 20.11 -5.73 -29.45
N GLU A 209 19.11 -5.41 -28.62
CA GLU A 209 19.32 -4.57 -27.42
C GLU A 209 20.13 -5.28 -26.34
N LEU A 210 19.80 -6.56 -26.06
CA LEU A 210 20.44 -7.30 -24.99
C LEU A 210 21.90 -7.70 -25.33
N PHE A 211 22.09 -8.33 -26.50
CA PHE A 211 23.41 -8.87 -26.90
C PHE A 211 24.22 -7.90 -27.75
N GLY A 212 23.61 -6.85 -28.29
CA GLY A 212 24.24 -5.99 -29.28
C GLY A 212 24.28 -6.61 -30.68
N HIS A 213 24.72 -5.88 -31.69
CA HIS A 213 24.84 -6.38 -33.05
C HIS A 213 26.09 -5.84 -33.77
N GLU A 214 26.56 -6.61 -34.72
CA GLU A 214 27.60 -6.20 -35.66
C GLU A 214 26.97 -5.49 -36.88
N LYS A 215 27.75 -4.68 -37.58
CA LYS A 215 27.32 -4.03 -38.81
C LYS A 215 26.84 -5.07 -39.83
N GLY A 216 25.64 -4.90 -40.39
CA GLY A 216 25.06 -5.80 -41.39
C GLY A 216 24.37 -7.04 -40.81
N ALA A 217 24.15 -7.12 -39.51
CA ALA A 217 23.53 -8.27 -38.84
C ALA A 217 22.03 -8.48 -39.26
N PHE A 218 21.34 -7.41 -39.60
CA PHE A 218 19.95 -7.40 -40.11
C PHE A 218 19.70 -6.14 -40.91
N THR A 219 18.55 -6.05 -41.60
CA THR A 219 18.13 -4.86 -42.36
C THR A 219 18.00 -3.67 -41.45
N GLY A 220 18.83 -2.62 -41.61
CA GLY A 220 18.90 -1.44 -40.72
C GLY A 220 20.05 -1.46 -39.71
N ALA A 221 20.88 -2.51 -39.69
CA ALA A 221 22.10 -2.54 -38.88
C ALA A 221 23.27 -1.83 -39.57
N ASP A 222 23.18 -0.52 -39.76
CA ASP A 222 24.15 0.28 -40.48
C ASP A 222 25.50 0.42 -39.76
N ARG A 223 25.52 0.25 -38.47
CA ARG A 223 26.72 0.31 -37.59
C ARG A 223 26.66 -0.74 -36.48
N GLN A 224 27.80 -1.00 -35.90
CA GLN A 224 27.90 -1.84 -34.71
C GLN A 224 27.28 -1.15 -33.52
N LYS A 225 26.52 -1.92 -32.66
CA LYS A 225 25.94 -1.46 -31.38
C LYS A 225 26.36 -2.40 -30.26
N LYS A 226 26.82 -1.82 -29.13
CA LYS A 226 27.01 -2.56 -27.88
C LYS A 226 25.67 -2.91 -27.27
N GLY A 227 25.56 -4.11 -26.68
CA GLY A 227 24.37 -4.56 -25.99
C GLY A 227 24.31 -4.15 -24.52
N LEU A 228 23.12 -4.32 -23.90
CA LEU A 228 22.87 -4.01 -22.49
C LEU A 228 23.71 -4.91 -21.55
N ILE A 229 24.09 -6.12 -21.96
CA ILE A 229 25.03 -6.98 -21.22
C ILE A 229 26.40 -6.28 -21.09
N GLU A 230 26.90 -5.65 -22.17
CA GLU A 230 28.15 -4.90 -22.12
C GLU A 230 28.01 -3.61 -21.29
N ALA A 231 26.85 -2.99 -21.29
CA ALA A 231 26.56 -1.82 -20.45
C ALA A 231 26.52 -2.16 -18.95
N ALA A 232 26.10 -3.39 -18.61
CA ALA A 232 26.02 -3.87 -17.24
C ALA A 232 27.35 -4.42 -16.68
N GLU A 233 28.45 -4.29 -17.42
CA GLU A 233 29.76 -4.84 -17.03
C GLU A 233 30.19 -4.38 -15.62
N GLY A 234 30.55 -5.32 -14.77
CA GLY A 234 30.89 -5.10 -13.35
C GLY A 234 29.67 -4.79 -12.46
N GLY A 235 28.48 -4.66 -13.03
CA GLY A 235 27.22 -4.28 -12.37
C GLY A 235 26.23 -5.44 -12.26
N THR A 236 24.94 -5.07 -12.35
CA THR A 236 23.81 -6.00 -12.26
C THR A 236 22.88 -5.82 -13.45
N LEU A 237 22.44 -6.91 -14.06
CA LEU A 237 21.40 -6.91 -15.09
C LEU A 237 20.11 -7.49 -14.49
N PHE A 238 19.05 -6.72 -14.52
CA PHE A 238 17.70 -7.13 -14.15
C PHE A 238 16.88 -7.39 -15.42
N LEU A 239 16.44 -8.65 -15.60
CA LEU A 239 15.57 -9.08 -16.69
C LEU A 239 14.17 -9.29 -16.14
N ASP A 240 13.24 -8.37 -16.45
CA ASP A 240 11.84 -8.54 -16.09
C ASP A 240 11.10 -9.36 -17.15
N GLU A 241 10.13 -10.14 -16.68
CA GLU A 241 9.26 -11.01 -17.46
C GLU A 241 10.05 -12.03 -18.35
N ILE A 242 11.00 -12.75 -17.74
CA ILE A 242 11.82 -13.78 -18.43
C ILE A 242 10.96 -14.86 -19.11
N GLY A 243 9.72 -15.10 -18.63
CA GLY A 243 8.78 -16.03 -19.22
C GLY A 243 8.26 -15.62 -20.60
N GLU A 244 8.49 -14.37 -21.05
CA GLU A 244 8.10 -13.88 -22.38
C GLU A 244 9.17 -14.09 -23.42
N VAL A 245 10.38 -14.47 -23.03
CA VAL A 245 11.53 -14.66 -23.92
C VAL A 245 11.34 -15.89 -24.80
N SER A 246 11.60 -15.76 -26.11
CA SER A 246 11.50 -16.87 -27.07
C SER A 246 12.51 -17.99 -26.79
N LEU A 247 12.20 -19.23 -27.20
CA LEU A 247 13.06 -20.39 -27.02
C LEU A 247 14.47 -20.21 -27.63
N ALA A 248 14.60 -19.47 -28.73
CA ALA A 248 15.87 -19.14 -29.35
C ALA A 248 16.73 -18.26 -28.43
N ASN A 249 16.14 -17.23 -27.86
CA ASN A 249 16.82 -16.33 -26.93
C ASN A 249 17.08 -16.98 -25.56
N GLN A 250 16.20 -17.90 -25.11
CA GLN A 250 16.45 -18.71 -23.90
C GLN A 250 17.75 -19.55 -24.04
N ALA A 251 18.04 -20.13 -25.23
CA ALA A 251 19.28 -20.87 -25.45
C ALA A 251 20.54 -19.99 -25.36
N ARG A 252 20.44 -18.72 -25.80
CA ARG A 252 21.54 -17.75 -25.68
C ARG A 252 21.76 -17.28 -24.25
N LEU A 253 20.65 -17.02 -23.52
CA LEU A 253 20.66 -16.66 -22.10
C LEU A 253 21.26 -17.79 -21.25
N LEU A 254 20.96 -19.06 -21.54
CA LEU A 254 21.56 -20.19 -20.84
C LEU A 254 23.09 -20.14 -20.91
N ARG A 255 23.65 -19.96 -22.09
CA ARG A 255 25.12 -19.86 -22.27
C ARG A 255 25.67 -18.67 -21.46
N LEU A 256 25.00 -17.54 -21.46
CA LEU A 256 25.40 -16.36 -20.68
C LEU A 256 25.40 -16.65 -19.17
N PHE A 257 24.36 -17.30 -18.64
CA PHE A 257 24.23 -17.60 -17.21
C PHE A 257 25.16 -18.73 -16.74
N GLU A 258 25.60 -19.60 -17.64
CA GLU A 258 26.54 -20.69 -17.31
C GLU A 258 28.00 -20.27 -17.38
N SER A 259 28.39 -19.65 -18.48
CA SER A 259 29.79 -19.38 -18.78
C SER A 259 30.20 -17.91 -18.73
N GLY A 260 29.23 -17.00 -18.56
CA GLY A 260 29.45 -15.54 -18.66
C GLY A 260 29.84 -15.10 -20.07
N THR A 261 29.58 -15.94 -21.10
CA THR A 261 29.96 -15.64 -22.47
C THR A 261 28.76 -15.47 -23.40
N PHE A 262 28.92 -14.58 -24.37
CA PHE A 262 27.89 -14.31 -25.37
C PHE A 262 28.51 -13.90 -26.71
N ARG A 263 27.67 -13.75 -27.74
CA ARG A 263 28.05 -13.20 -29.05
C ARG A 263 27.06 -12.14 -29.46
N ARG A 264 27.53 -11.10 -30.11
CA ARG A 264 26.63 -10.12 -30.75
C ARG A 264 25.88 -10.75 -31.90
N VAL A 265 24.71 -10.21 -32.22
CA VAL A 265 23.94 -10.64 -33.38
C VAL A 265 24.76 -10.45 -34.66
N GLY A 266 24.81 -11.45 -35.52
CA GLY A 266 25.65 -11.45 -36.73
C GLY A 266 27.14 -11.58 -36.46
N GLY A 267 27.61 -11.62 -35.21
CA GLY A 267 29.01 -11.72 -34.85
C GLY A 267 29.49 -13.15 -34.58
N THR A 268 30.76 -13.42 -34.84
CA THR A 268 31.41 -14.70 -34.54
C THR A 268 32.30 -14.64 -33.30
N LYS A 269 32.67 -13.42 -32.87
CA LYS A 269 33.55 -13.20 -31.73
C LYS A 269 32.80 -13.50 -30.41
N THR A 270 33.39 -14.39 -29.58
CA THR A 270 32.90 -14.64 -28.24
C THR A 270 33.39 -13.54 -27.30
N LEU A 271 32.47 -12.89 -26.59
CA LEU A 271 32.70 -11.90 -25.59
C LEU A 271 32.42 -12.48 -24.20
N ARG A 272 33.04 -11.93 -23.17
CA ARG A 272 32.82 -12.32 -21.77
C ARG A 272 32.27 -11.10 -21.00
N ALA A 273 31.35 -11.34 -20.11
CA ALA A 273 30.76 -10.32 -19.23
C ALA A 273 30.82 -10.77 -17.77
N ASP A 274 31.28 -9.88 -16.91
CA ASP A 274 31.17 -10.01 -15.45
C ASP A 274 29.91 -9.24 -14.98
N VAL A 275 28.77 -9.93 -15.03
CA VAL A 275 27.48 -9.34 -14.69
C VAL A 275 26.76 -10.23 -13.69
N ARG A 276 26.19 -9.62 -12.62
CA ARG A 276 25.26 -10.32 -11.75
C ARG A 276 23.85 -10.29 -12.37
N PHE A 277 23.15 -11.43 -12.33
CA PHE A 277 21.82 -11.55 -12.91
C PHE A 277 20.74 -11.63 -11.84
N ILE A 278 19.69 -10.80 -12.01
CA ILE A 278 18.42 -10.89 -11.31
C ILE A 278 17.35 -11.03 -12.39
N VAL A 279 16.48 -12.02 -12.29
CA VAL A 279 15.40 -12.24 -13.26
C VAL A 279 14.06 -12.26 -12.56
N ALA A 280 13.00 -11.80 -13.22
CA ALA A 280 11.67 -11.79 -12.65
C ALA A 280 10.63 -12.33 -13.64
N THR A 281 9.54 -12.87 -13.10
CA THR A 281 8.38 -13.29 -13.89
C THR A 281 7.12 -13.43 -13.02
N HIS A 282 5.97 -13.20 -13.62
CA HIS A 282 4.67 -13.57 -13.05
C HIS A 282 4.21 -14.96 -13.51
N ARG A 283 4.83 -15.53 -14.54
CA ARG A 283 4.44 -16.84 -15.12
C ARG A 283 4.99 -17.99 -14.32
N ASN A 284 4.24 -19.11 -14.31
CA ASN A 284 4.71 -20.38 -13.76
C ASN A 284 5.68 -21.05 -14.75
N LEU A 285 6.98 -20.82 -14.57
CA LEU A 285 8.00 -21.39 -15.45
C LEU A 285 7.99 -22.93 -15.45
N GLY A 286 7.67 -23.57 -14.31
CA GLY A 286 7.58 -25.04 -14.24
C GLY A 286 6.46 -25.61 -15.13
N LEU A 287 5.31 -24.92 -15.20
CA LEU A 287 4.24 -25.27 -16.13
C LEU A 287 4.68 -25.05 -17.58
N MET A 288 5.33 -23.92 -17.88
CA MET A 288 5.83 -23.60 -19.21
C MET A 288 6.87 -24.62 -19.71
N VAL A 289 7.69 -25.19 -18.81
CA VAL A 289 8.62 -26.29 -19.15
C VAL A 289 7.84 -27.53 -19.60
N ARG A 290 6.78 -27.91 -18.88
CA ARG A 290 5.92 -29.05 -19.24
C ARG A 290 5.23 -28.86 -20.59
N GLU A 291 4.88 -27.63 -20.91
CA GLU A 291 4.24 -27.25 -22.19
C GLU A 291 5.24 -27.00 -23.34
N GLY A 292 6.53 -27.17 -23.10
CA GLY A 292 7.58 -26.95 -24.11
C GLY A 292 7.80 -25.47 -24.49
N ARG A 293 7.27 -24.52 -23.71
CA ARG A 293 7.40 -23.06 -23.92
C ARG A 293 8.60 -22.44 -23.19
N PHE A 294 9.19 -23.19 -22.28
CA PHE A 294 10.41 -22.79 -21.57
C PHE A 294 11.37 -23.96 -21.47
N ARG A 295 12.67 -23.70 -21.63
CA ARG A 295 13.70 -24.75 -21.58
C ARG A 295 13.94 -25.22 -20.14
N SER A 296 13.99 -26.51 -19.94
CA SER A 296 14.25 -27.12 -18.62
C SER A 296 15.63 -26.79 -18.07
N ASP A 297 16.65 -26.76 -18.93
CA ASP A 297 18.02 -26.44 -18.54
C ASP A 297 18.13 -24.99 -18.01
N LEU A 298 17.53 -24.05 -18.69
CA LEU A 298 17.48 -22.67 -18.25
C LEU A 298 16.68 -22.52 -16.93
N PHE A 299 15.52 -23.20 -16.81
CA PHE A 299 14.72 -23.19 -15.58
C PHE A 299 15.55 -23.63 -14.36
N PHE A 300 16.26 -24.75 -14.44
CA PHE A 300 17.09 -25.21 -13.33
C PHE A 300 18.24 -24.25 -13.01
N ARG A 301 18.82 -23.60 -14.01
CA ARG A 301 19.86 -22.60 -13.79
C ARG A 301 19.37 -21.36 -13.07
N LEU A 302 18.14 -20.88 -13.41
CA LEU A 302 17.52 -19.72 -12.79
C LEU A 302 16.98 -20.01 -11.39
N SER A 303 16.53 -21.24 -11.13
CA SER A 303 15.90 -21.65 -9.87
C SER A 303 16.89 -21.90 -8.73
N SER A 304 18.16 -21.47 -8.86
CA SER A 304 19.19 -21.62 -7.82
C SER A 304 18.83 -20.87 -6.52
N PHE A 305 18.24 -19.70 -6.64
CA PHE A 305 17.71 -18.93 -5.52
C PHE A 305 16.40 -18.22 -5.93
N VAL A 306 15.31 -18.65 -5.34
CA VAL A 306 13.98 -18.13 -5.69
C VAL A 306 13.45 -17.26 -4.57
N LEU A 307 13.02 -16.04 -4.91
CA LEU A 307 12.29 -15.13 -4.03
C LEU A 307 10.84 -15.00 -4.52
N THR A 308 9.91 -14.98 -3.59
CA THR A 308 8.51 -14.73 -3.92
C THR A 308 8.09 -13.36 -3.41
N SER A 309 7.69 -12.48 -4.33
CA SER A 309 7.08 -11.19 -3.98
C SER A 309 5.62 -11.43 -3.65
N PRO A 310 5.19 -11.26 -2.37
CA PRO A 310 3.84 -11.59 -1.96
C PRO A 310 2.82 -10.65 -2.62
N PRO A 311 1.65 -11.15 -3.06
CA PRO A 311 0.58 -10.30 -3.55
C PRO A 311 0.01 -9.45 -2.41
N LEU A 312 -0.60 -8.30 -2.76
CA LEU A 312 -1.02 -7.31 -1.77
C LEU A 312 -2.12 -7.83 -0.83
N ARG A 313 -2.97 -8.74 -1.31
CA ARG A 313 -4.02 -9.41 -0.50
C ARG A 313 -3.45 -10.26 0.65
N ASP A 314 -2.22 -10.77 0.52
CA ASP A 314 -1.55 -11.60 1.54
C ASP A 314 -0.75 -10.75 2.54
N ARG A 315 -0.72 -9.40 2.34
CA ARG A 315 -0.08 -8.42 3.22
C ARG A 315 -0.98 -7.20 3.46
N ARG A 316 -2.24 -7.45 3.81
CA ARG A 316 -3.26 -6.40 4.00
C ARG A 316 -2.86 -5.34 5.02
N GLU A 317 -2.04 -5.72 6.01
CA GLU A 317 -1.47 -4.84 7.04
C GLU A 317 -0.61 -3.71 6.43
N ASP A 318 0.00 -3.95 5.26
CA ASP A 318 0.87 -2.99 4.59
C ASP A 318 0.10 -1.99 3.72
N ILE A 319 -1.19 -2.23 3.46
CA ILE A 319 -1.99 -1.39 2.54
C ILE A 319 -2.07 0.04 3.03
N ALA A 320 -2.33 0.26 4.31
CA ALA A 320 -2.39 1.60 4.88
C ALA A 320 -1.04 2.34 4.74
N LEU A 321 0.06 1.65 5.02
CA LEU A 321 1.42 2.19 4.92
C LEU A 321 1.79 2.56 3.47
N LEU A 322 1.48 1.67 2.51
CA LEU A 322 1.68 1.91 1.09
C LEU A 322 0.82 3.07 0.57
N ALA A 323 -0.46 3.12 0.98
CA ALA A 323 -1.37 4.20 0.61
C ALA A 323 -0.88 5.57 1.10
N GLU A 324 -0.36 5.66 2.33
CA GLU A 324 0.22 6.88 2.87
C GLU A 324 1.53 7.29 2.17
N HIS A 325 2.35 6.31 1.82
CA HIS A 325 3.55 6.57 1.02
C HIS A 325 3.17 7.21 -0.33
N PHE A 326 2.23 6.63 -1.07
CA PHE A 326 1.78 7.19 -2.35
C PHE A 326 1.09 8.54 -2.17
N LEU A 327 0.29 8.70 -1.13
CA LEU A 327 -0.33 9.98 -0.80
C LEU A 327 0.74 11.07 -0.63
N THR A 328 1.82 10.77 0.09
CA THR A 328 2.93 11.70 0.29
C THR A 328 3.63 12.06 -1.02
N GLN A 329 3.79 11.09 -1.93
CA GLN A 329 4.38 11.33 -3.25
C GLN A 329 3.51 12.22 -4.14
N PHE A 330 2.18 12.02 -4.14
CA PHE A 330 1.28 12.74 -5.03
C PHE A 330 0.87 14.12 -4.53
N CYS A 331 0.88 14.36 -3.22
CA CYS A 331 0.42 15.63 -2.63
C CYS A 331 1.40 16.82 -2.77
N ARG A 332 2.61 16.64 -3.33
CA ARG A 332 3.58 17.71 -3.67
C ARG A 332 3.65 18.86 -2.66
N GLY A 333 3.71 18.55 -1.35
CA GLY A 333 3.81 19.54 -0.28
C GLY A 333 2.49 19.94 0.40
N GLN A 334 1.33 19.55 -0.12
CA GLN A 334 0.06 19.65 0.60
C GLN A 334 -0.07 18.47 1.58
N LYS A 335 -0.39 18.74 2.85
CA LYS A 335 -0.65 17.69 3.83
C LYS A 335 -2.09 17.21 3.68
N LYS A 336 -2.29 16.07 2.98
CA LYS A 336 -3.58 15.37 2.97
C LYS A 336 -3.51 14.14 3.90
N LEU A 337 -4.65 13.71 4.41
CA LEU A 337 -4.81 12.54 5.29
C LEU A 337 -5.81 11.57 4.67
N LEU A 338 -5.63 10.28 4.89
CA LEU A 338 -6.62 9.26 4.60
C LEU A 338 -7.56 9.12 5.80
N ALA A 339 -8.85 9.23 5.58
CA ALA A 339 -9.87 8.96 6.60
C ALA A 339 -9.94 7.46 6.91
N ARG A 340 -10.43 7.08 8.09
CA ARG A 340 -10.54 5.67 8.52
C ARG A 340 -11.43 4.85 7.58
N ASP A 341 -12.53 5.42 7.11
CA ASP A 341 -13.44 4.78 6.15
C ASP A 341 -12.77 4.51 4.80
N ALA A 342 -11.91 5.42 4.34
CA ALA A 342 -11.09 5.22 3.14
C ALA A 342 -10.08 4.08 3.34
N ILE A 343 -9.35 4.07 4.47
CA ILE A 343 -8.40 3.00 4.80
C ILE A 343 -9.11 1.64 4.91
N ALA A 344 -10.28 1.58 5.57
CA ALA A 344 -11.05 0.35 5.68
C ALA A 344 -11.48 -0.18 4.30
N THR A 345 -11.91 0.72 3.39
CA THR A 345 -12.25 0.36 2.00
C THR A 345 -11.05 -0.19 1.24
N LEU A 346 -9.88 0.48 1.35
CA LEU A 346 -8.64 0.03 0.71
C LEU A 346 -8.19 -1.35 1.24
N THR A 347 -8.30 -1.59 2.56
CA THR A 347 -7.86 -2.84 3.18
C THR A 347 -8.78 -4.02 2.85
N ALA A 348 -10.07 -3.77 2.61
CA ALA A 348 -11.05 -4.81 2.31
C ALA A 348 -10.95 -5.34 0.86
N TYR A 349 -10.35 -4.59 -0.06
CA TYR A 349 -10.25 -4.97 -1.48
C TYR A 349 -9.09 -5.96 -1.73
N ASP A 350 -9.22 -6.83 -2.73
CA ASP A 350 -8.26 -7.92 -3.01
C ASP A 350 -7.08 -7.53 -3.91
N TRP A 351 -7.12 -6.35 -4.51
CA TRP A 351 -6.03 -5.79 -5.30
C TRP A 351 -5.48 -6.72 -6.40
N PRO A 352 -6.27 -7.10 -7.41
CA PRO A 352 -5.79 -7.96 -8.50
C PRO A 352 -4.60 -7.35 -9.26
N GLY A 353 -4.49 -6.03 -9.34
CA GLY A 353 -3.32 -5.31 -9.89
C GLY A 353 -2.27 -4.95 -8.85
N ASN A 354 -2.40 -5.47 -7.62
CA ASN A 354 -1.44 -5.32 -6.53
C ASN A 354 -1.08 -3.86 -6.21
N VAL A 355 0.19 -3.58 -5.90
CA VAL A 355 0.69 -2.25 -5.53
C VAL A 355 0.55 -1.24 -6.67
N ARG A 356 0.63 -1.69 -7.93
CA ARG A 356 0.44 -0.81 -9.11
C ARG A 356 -0.99 -0.27 -9.17
N GLU A 357 -1.97 -1.11 -8.88
CA GLU A 357 -3.37 -0.71 -8.80
C GLU A 357 -3.63 0.22 -7.61
N LEU A 358 -3.13 -0.12 -6.42
CA LEU A 358 -3.23 0.73 -5.24
C LEU A 358 -2.67 2.14 -5.50
N ARG A 359 -1.50 2.24 -6.11
CA ARG A 359 -0.88 3.50 -6.49
C ARG A 359 -1.81 4.35 -7.37
N ASN A 360 -2.41 3.74 -8.41
CA ASN A 360 -3.31 4.42 -9.34
C ASN A 360 -4.61 4.87 -8.64
N VAL A 361 -5.15 4.07 -7.71
CA VAL A 361 -6.33 4.42 -6.91
C VAL A 361 -6.03 5.62 -6.00
N ILE A 362 -4.89 5.63 -5.32
CA ILE A 362 -4.48 6.76 -4.47
C ILE A 362 -4.23 8.03 -5.31
N GLU A 363 -3.57 7.92 -6.45
CA GLU A 363 -3.36 9.05 -7.37
C GLU A 363 -4.71 9.66 -7.80
N ARG A 364 -5.67 8.84 -8.20
CA ARG A 364 -7.03 9.26 -8.54
C ARG A 364 -7.74 9.90 -7.35
N ALA A 365 -7.63 9.30 -6.15
CA ALA A 365 -8.25 9.84 -4.95
C ALA A 365 -7.71 11.23 -4.57
N VAL A 366 -6.41 11.48 -4.76
CA VAL A 366 -5.79 12.81 -4.57
C VAL A 366 -6.37 13.83 -5.55
N ILE A 367 -6.56 13.45 -6.80
CA ILE A 367 -7.13 14.31 -7.85
C ILE A 367 -8.59 14.65 -7.52
N LEU A 368 -9.40 13.65 -7.13
CA LEU A 368 -10.83 13.83 -6.81
C LEU A 368 -11.04 14.63 -5.54
N ALA A 369 -10.17 14.48 -4.55
CA ALA A 369 -10.23 15.24 -3.30
C ALA A 369 -9.89 16.73 -3.47
N ARG A 370 -9.36 17.17 -4.62
CA ARG A 370 -9.02 18.57 -4.94
C ARG A 370 -8.34 19.29 -3.74
N GLU A 371 -9.01 20.27 -3.15
CA GLU A 371 -8.51 21.06 -2.02
C GLU A 371 -8.84 20.45 -0.64
N ALA A 372 -9.62 19.38 -0.59
CA ALA A 372 -9.96 18.73 0.67
C ALA A 372 -8.71 18.20 1.37
N ALA A 373 -8.52 18.55 2.64
CA ALA A 373 -7.37 18.09 3.43
C ALA A 373 -7.47 16.60 3.81
N VAL A 374 -8.68 16.00 3.72
CA VAL A 374 -8.95 14.62 4.10
C VAL A 374 -9.57 13.86 2.93
N ILE A 375 -8.95 12.76 2.55
CA ILE A 375 -9.46 11.81 1.56
C ILE A 375 -10.39 10.82 2.27
N ARG A 376 -11.67 10.84 1.90
CA ARG A 376 -12.74 9.97 2.42
C ARG A 376 -13.05 8.85 1.44
N ARG A 377 -13.93 7.94 1.86
CA ARG A 377 -14.37 6.80 1.05
C ARG A 377 -14.91 7.21 -0.33
N ASP A 378 -15.64 8.30 -0.43
CA ASP A 378 -16.24 8.83 -1.67
C ASP A 378 -15.20 9.29 -2.71
N HIS A 379 -13.98 9.61 -2.27
CA HIS A 379 -12.86 9.91 -3.16
C HIS A 379 -12.13 8.64 -3.65
N VAL A 380 -12.33 7.48 -2.98
CA VAL A 380 -11.69 6.22 -3.30
C VAL A 380 -12.58 5.42 -4.27
N SER A 381 -12.25 5.50 -5.56
CA SER A 381 -12.95 4.76 -6.62
C SER A 381 -12.14 3.52 -7.00
N MET A 382 -12.67 2.34 -6.66
CA MET A 382 -12.07 1.07 -7.11
C MET A 382 -12.33 0.87 -8.59
N PRO A 383 -11.37 0.31 -9.36
CA PRO A 383 -11.64 -0.09 -10.74
C PRO A 383 -12.71 -1.19 -10.74
N GLU A 384 -13.83 -0.94 -11.40
CA GLU A 384 -14.75 -2.01 -11.76
C GLU A 384 -14.09 -2.78 -12.90
N LEU A 385 -13.68 -4.00 -12.65
CA LEU A 385 -13.32 -4.93 -13.71
C LEU A 385 -14.63 -5.31 -14.42
N GLU A 386 -15.05 -4.50 -15.39
CA GLU A 386 -16.16 -4.85 -16.26
C GLU A 386 -15.83 -6.22 -16.89
N GLY A 387 -16.58 -7.24 -16.51
CA GLY A 387 -16.57 -8.56 -17.13
C GLY A 387 -15.84 -9.68 -16.39
N ALA A 388 -15.09 -9.44 -15.32
CA ALA A 388 -14.44 -10.50 -14.55
C ALA A 388 -15.04 -10.66 -13.16
N SER A 389 -16.31 -11.00 -13.03
CA SER A 389 -16.74 -11.67 -11.79
C SER A 389 -16.23 -13.12 -11.84
N VAL A 390 -14.98 -13.30 -11.48
CA VAL A 390 -14.44 -14.63 -11.21
C VAL A 390 -15.22 -15.16 -9.99
N LEU A 391 -16.07 -16.12 -10.22
CA LEU A 391 -16.74 -16.85 -9.15
C LEU A 391 -15.69 -17.79 -8.55
N ASN A 392 -14.98 -17.33 -7.52
CA ASN A 392 -14.06 -18.17 -6.77
C ASN A 392 -14.86 -19.10 -5.85
N PHE A 393 -14.75 -20.38 -6.08
CA PHE A 393 -15.29 -21.41 -5.21
C PHE A 393 -14.15 -22.00 -4.38
N SER A 394 -14.21 -21.88 -3.06
CA SER A 394 -13.31 -22.58 -2.14
C SER A 394 -14.06 -23.76 -1.51
N PHE A 395 -13.46 -24.94 -1.58
CA PHE A 395 -13.97 -26.15 -0.99
C PHE A 395 -12.87 -26.78 -0.11
N GLU A 396 -13.23 -27.29 1.05
CA GLU A 396 -12.28 -27.97 1.96
C GLU A 396 -11.76 -29.29 1.39
N HIS A 397 -12.54 -29.92 0.49
CA HIS A 397 -12.19 -31.15 -0.21
C HIS A 397 -12.52 -31.03 -1.71
N PRO A 398 -11.98 -31.91 -2.59
CA PRO A 398 -12.36 -31.93 -4.00
C PRO A 398 -13.87 -31.99 -4.17
N PRO A 399 -14.54 -30.99 -4.77
CA PRO A 399 -15.99 -30.94 -4.86
C PRO A 399 -16.53 -31.94 -5.88
N THR A 400 -17.74 -32.46 -5.63
CA THR A 400 -18.49 -33.16 -6.65
C THR A 400 -19.11 -32.17 -7.66
N LEU A 401 -19.55 -32.64 -8.82
CA LEU A 401 -20.26 -31.80 -9.79
C LEU A 401 -21.52 -31.17 -9.18
N LYS A 402 -22.21 -31.88 -8.27
CA LYS A 402 -23.36 -31.35 -7.55
C LYS A 402 -23.01 -30.21 -6.60
N ASP A 403 -21.85 -30.26 -5.94
CA ASP A 403 -21.41 -29.22 -5.04
C ASP A 403 -21.04 -27.95 -5.82
N LEU A 404 -20.44 -28.12 -6.99
CA LEU A 404 -20.15 -27.02 -7.91
C LEU A 404 -21.44 -26.40 -8.47
N GLU A 405 -22.39 -27.22 -8.93
CA GLU A 405 -23.69 -26.77 -9.43
C GLU A 405 -24.45 -25.99 -8.36
N ARG A 406 -24.54 -26.55 -7.14
CA ARG A 406 -25.16 -25.90 -5.98
C ARG A 406 -24.52 -24.56 -5.66
N SER A 407 -23.21 -24.50 -5.53
CA SER A 407 -22.47 -23.29 -5.16
C SER A 407 -22.60 -22.23 -6.24
N TYR A 408 -22.53 -22.61 -7.51
CA TYR A 408 -22.70 -21.71 -8.66
C TYR A 408 -24.11 -21.14 -8.71
N PHE A 409 -25.12 -21.98 -8.53
CA PHE A 409 -26.53 -21.58 -8.51
C PHE A 409 -26.83 -20.59 -7.40
N LEU A 410 -26.45 -20.92 -6.14
CA LEU A 410 -26.73 -20.07 -4.98
C LEU A 410 -26.07 -18.70 -5.09
N ARG A 411 -24.79 -18.64 -5.47
CA ARG A 411 -24.10 -17.36 -5.69
C ARG A 411 -24.68 -16.54 -6.82
N THR A 412 -25.12 -17.19 -7.91
CA THR A 412 -25.75 -16.48 -9.03
C THR A 412 -27.11 -15.91 -8.61
N LEU A 413 -27.89 -16.66 -7.84
CA LEU A 413 -29.17 -16.21 -7.30
C LEU A 413 -28.99 -15.01 -6.34
N GLU A 414 -28.01 -15.08 -5.43
CA GLU A 414 -27.66 -14.02 -4.51
C GLU A 414 -27.18 -12.75 -5.25
N ARG A 415 -26.31 -12.89 -6.25
CA ARG A 415 -25.81 -11.80 -7.10
C ARG A 415 -26.93 -10.99 -7.76
N PHE A 416 -28.02 -11.65 -8.18
CA PHE A 416 -29.18 -10.98 -8.74
C PHE A 416 -30.28 -10.66 -7.71
N GLY A 417 -29.94 -10.66 -6.40
CA GLY A 417 -30.86 -10.31 -5.32
C GLY A 417 -32.11 -11.16 -5.28
N GLY A 418 -32.00 -12.45 -5.65
CA GLY A 418 -33.13 -13.38 -5.71
C GLY A 418 -34.02 -13.25 -6.98
N ASN A 419 -33.63 -12.40 -7.95
CA ASN A 419 -34.39 -12.21 -9.19
C ASN A 419 -34.26 -13.44 -10.10
N ARG A 420 -35.35 -14.23 -10.16
CA ARG A 420 -35.40 -15.53 -10.84
C ARG A 420 -35.22 -15.44 -12.35
N ALA A 421 -35.82 -14.44 -12.98
CA ALA A 421 -35.72 -14.23 -14.42
C ALA A 421 -34.28 -13.89 -14.85
N ARG A 422 -33.63 -12.97 -14.13
CA ARG A 422 -32.21 -12.63 -14.38
C ARG A 422 -31.27 -13.80 -14.07
N THR A 423 -31.55 -14.55 -13.03
CA THR A 423 -30.78 -15.76 -12.66
C THR A 423 -30.93 -16.85 -13.74
N ALA A 424 -32.14 -17.06 -14.25
CA ALA A 424 -32.40 -18.00 -15.35
C ALA A 424 -31.62 -17.64 -16.62
N ALA A 425 -31.67 -16.35 -17.00
CA ALA A 425 -30.95 -15.85 -18.17
C ALA A 425 -29.41 -16.01 -18.01
N ALA A 426 -28.86 -15.69 -16.83
CA ALA A 426 -27.44 -15.82 -16.55
C ALA A 426 -26.93 -17.26 -16.52
N LEU A 427 -27.76 -18.20 -16.07
CA LEU A 427 -27.44 -19.64 -16.00
C LEU A 427 -27.76 -20.37 -17.31
N GLY A 428 -28.39 -19.73 -18.28
CA GLY A 428 -28.84 -20.38 -19.53
C GLY A 428 -29.90 -21.46 -19.32
N ILE A 429 -30.75 -21.34 -18.29
CA ILE A 429 -31.80 -22.31 -17.94
C ILE A 429 -33.18 -21.64 -17.91
N SER A 430 -34.25 -22.45 -17.91
CA SER A 430 -35.61 -21.90 -17.77
C SER A 430 -35.91 -21.44 -16.36
N GLU A 431 -36.78 -20.44 -16.16
CA GLU A 431 -37.25 -20.01 -14.85
C GLU A 431 -37.85 -21.16 -14.04
N ARG A 432 -38.52 -22.08 -14.67
CA ARG A 432 -39.05 -23.31 -14.04
C ARG A 432 -37.92 -24.14 -13.38
N ASN A 433 -36.76 -24.23 -14.05
CA ASN A 433 -35.61 -24.91 -13.48
C ASN A 433 -35.02 -24.14 -12.30
N VAL A 434 -35.03 -22.79 -12.33
CA VAL A 434 -34.61 -21.97 -11.16
C VAL A 434 -35.52 -22.27 -9.96
N TYR A 435 -36.84 -22.34 -10.14
CA TYR A 435 -37.74 -22.71 -9.06
C TYR A 435 -37.45 -24.11 -8.47
N ARG A 436 -37.17 -25.08 -9.37
CA ARG A 436 -36.80 -26.44 -8.94
C ARG A 436 -35.50 -26.47 -8.14
N LEU A 437 -34.48 -25.69 -8.59
CA LEU A 437 -33.18 -25.62 -7.90
C LEU A 437 -33.27 -24.84 -6.58
N ILE A 438 -34.12 -23.81 -6.46
CA ILE A 438 -34.42 -23.16 -5.18
C ILE A 438 -35.03 -24.18 -4.20
N GLY A 439 -35.99 -25.03 -4.63
CA GLY A 439 -36.56 -26.06 -3.81
C GLY A 439 -35.56 -27.15 -3.40
N LEU A 440 -34.56 -27.43 -4.26
CA LEU A 440 -33.54 -28.45 -4.00
C LEU A 440 -32.41 -27.93 -3.10
N TYR A 441 -31.99 -26.68 -3.25
CA TYR A 441 -30.80 -26.11 -2.60
C TYR A 441 -31.12 -24.98 -1.64
N GLY A 442 -32.34 -24.42 -1.64
CA GLY A 442 -32.73 -23.24 -0.87
C GLY A 442 -33.18 -23.49 0.57
N GLY A 443 -33.17 -24.74 1.06
CA GLY A 443 -33.59 -25.09 2.41
C GLY A 443 -32.70 -24.58 3.57
N GLU A 444 -31.65 -23.83 3.28
CA GLU A 444 -30.71 -23.23 4.25
C GLU A 444 -30.65 -21.68 4.18
N LEU A 445 -31.57 -21.03 3.47
CA LEU A 445 -31.69 -19.57 3.39
C LEU A 445 -32.80 -19.03 4.33
N SER A 446 -32.88 -19.53 5.56
CA SER A 446 -33.73 -18.96 6.62
C SER A 446 -32.88 -18.48 7.80
#